data_6f6312d226dc5093da68caf48a7923dc
#
_entry.id   6f6312d226dc5093da68caf48a7923dc
#
_cell.length_a   1.000
_cell.length_b   1.000
_cell.length_c   1.000
_cell.angle_alpha   90.00
_cell.angle_beta   90.00
_cell.angle_gamma   90.00
#
_symmetry.space_group_name_H-M   'P 1'
#
loop_
_entity.id
_entity.type
_entity.pdbx_description
1 polymer ?
#
loop_
_entity_poly.entity_id
_entity_poly.type
_entity_poly.pdbx_seq_one_letter_code
_entity_poly.pdbx_strand_id
1 'polypeptide(L)'
;TYEILIGEARASEAIRKTEYRTDVIGSNTRLAGASLEMIDLPGREGRLRKALAEVQKDYDFIFIDCPPSLDLLTLNGLSACDSVLIPVQCEYYALEGLSELISTLKTIRKKYNPYLDIEGVVFTMFSLRYNLTVQVVEQVQKYFGSKVYKTTIPRSIRISEAPSYGQPINFYEPKGKGSEAYMDLA
;
A
#
# COMPACT_ATOMS: atom_id res chain seq x y z
N THR A 1 -12.56 -8.59 -3.20
CA THR A 1 -11.29 -8.67 -3.99
C THR A 1 -11.08 -10.06 -4.57
N TYR A 2 -11.30 -11.14 -3.81
CA TYR A 2 -11.09 -12.52 -4.27
C TYR A 2 -11.84 -12.81 -5.58
N GLU A 3 -13.16 -12.64 -5.60
CA GLU A 3 -14.03 -12.91 -6.74
C GLU A 3 -13.63 -12.09 -8.00
N ILE A 4 -13.11 -10.87 -7.78
CA ILE A 4 -12.60 -10.02 -8.86
C ILE A 4 -11.36 -10.65 -9.51
N LEU A 5 -10.42 -11.14 -8.69
CA LEU A 5 -9.18 -11.71 -9.17
C LEU A 5 -9.38 -13.03 -9.92
N ILE A 6 -10.29 -13.89 -9.46
CA ILE A 6 -10.61 -15.14 -10.15
C ILE A 6 -11.58 -14.94 -11.33
N GLY A 7 -12.19 -13.76 -11.45
CA GLY A 7 -13.07 -13.37 -12.57
C GLY A 7 -14.53 -13.75 -12.41
N GLU A 8 -14.98 -13.98 -11.18
CA GLU A 8 -16.37 -14.30 -10.83
C GLU A 8 -17.22 -13.07 -10.56
N ALA A 9 -16.61 -11.90 -10.32
CA ALA A 9 -17.32 -10.65 -10.09
C ALA A 9 -16.60 -9.47 -10.77
N ARG A 10 -17.37 -8.43 -11.08
CA ARG A 10 -16.86 -7.15 -11.60
C ARG A 10 -16.39 -6.27 -10.44
N ALA A 11 -15.40 -5.40 -10.69
CA ALA A 11 -14.94 -4.45 -9.68
C ALA A 11 -16.07 -3.50 -9.24
N SER A 12 -16.87 -3.02 -10.18
CA SER A 12 -18.03 -2.15 -9.91
C SER A 12 -19.07 -2.75 -8.96
N GLU A 13 -19.26 -4.07 -8.99
CA GLU A 13 -20.22 -4.78 -8.13
C GLU A 13 -19.70 -4.97 -6.70
N ALA A 14 -18.37 -4.97 -6.54
CA ALA A 14 -17.71 -5.20 -5.26
C ALA A 14 -17.48 -3.91 -4.46
N ILE A 15 -17.66 -2.74 -5.06
CA ILE A 15 -17.50 -1.45 -4.40
C ILE A 15 -18.57 -1.29 -3.31
N ARG A 16 -18.12 -0.88 -2.12
CA ARG A 16 -18.96 -0.50 -0.99
C ARG A 16 -18.73 0.96 -0.67
N LYS A 17 -19.82 1.73 -0.66
CA LYS A 17 -19.83 3.12 -0.20
C LYS A 17 -19.63 3.20 1.30
N THR A 18 -18.80 4.13 1.76
CA THR A 18 -18.66 4.42 3.18
C THR A 18 -19.12 5.84 3.50
N GLU A 19 -19.34 6.13 4.77
CA GLU A 19 -19.64 7.49 5.24
C GLU A 19 -18.41 8.42 5.28
N TYR A 20 -17.20 7.86 5.03
CA TYR A 20 -15.93 8.58 5.15
C TYR A 20 -15.43 9.16 3.82
N ARG A 21 -16.31 9.36 2.84
CA ARG A 21 -15.97 9.84 1.49
C ARG A 21 -14.97 8.98 0.73
N THR A 22 -14.87 7.72 1.12
CA THR A 22 -13.97 6.74 0.52
C THR A 22 -14.77 5.49 0.22
N ASP A 23 -14.67 4.98 -1.00
CA ASP A 23 -15.25 3.71 -1.38
C ASP A 23 -14.25 2.59 -1.11
N VAL A 24 -14.73 1.39 -0.81
CA VAL A 24 -13.86 0.26 -0.45
C VAL A 24 -14.22 -1.00 -1.23
N ILE A 25 -13.22 -1.66 -1.79
CA ILE A 25 -13.30 -3.05 -2.23
C ILE A 25 -12.59 -3.89 -1.17
N GLY A 26 -13.37 -4.50 -0.29
CA GLY A 26 -12.84 -5.31 0.82
C GLY A 26 -12.29 -6.67 0.40
N SER A 27 -11.52 -7.27 1.29
CA SER A 27 -11.07 -8.66 1.19
C SER A 27 -11.41 -9.45 2.47
N ASN A 28 -11.30 -10.76 2.38
CA ASN A 28 -11.45 -11.68 3.50
C ASN A 28 -10.42 -12.81 3.39
N THR A 29 -10.47 -13.77 4.31
CA THR A 29 -9.53 -14.89 4.37
C THR A 29 -9.47 -15.75 3.09
N ARG A 30 -10.52 -15.75 2.26
CA ARG A 30 -10.52 -16.46 0.97
C ARG A 30 -9.49 -15.89 -0.01
N LEU A 31 -9.11 -14.60 0.14
CA LEU A 31 -8.13 -13.98 -0.73
C LEU A 31 -6.77 -14.71 -0.71
N ALA A 32 -6.40 -15.32 0.42
CA ALA A 32 -5.18 -16.12 0.49
C ALA A 32 -5.18 -17.31 -0.48
N GLY A 33 -6.35 -17.89 -0.78
CA GLY A 33 -6.52 -18.96 -1.77
C GLY A 33 -6.41 -18.50 -3.22
N ALA A 34 -6.67 -17.22 -3.49
CA ALA A 34 -6.67 -16.69 -4.86
C ALA A 34 -5.33 -16.90 -5.58
N SER A 35 -4.21 -16.81 -4.87
CA SER A 35 -2.89 -17.05 -5.45
C SER A 35 -2.75 -18.44 -6.04
N LEU A 36 -3.29 -19.46 -5.38
CA LEU A 36 -3.26 -20.85 -5.86
C LEU A 36 -4.18 -21.04 -7.06
N GLU A 37 -5.39 -20.50 -7.01
CA GLU A 37 -6.37 -20.63 -8.09
C GLU A 37 -5.97 -19.88 -9.37
N MET A 38 -5.24 -18.79 -9.20
CA MET A 38 -4.73 -18.02 -10.35
C MET A 38 -3.51 -18.65 -11.05
N ILE A 39 -2.84 -19.65 -10.46
CA ILE A 39 -1.57 -20.19 -10.99
C ILE A 39 -1.68 -20.58 -12.46
N ASP A 40 -2.76 -21.23 -12.83
CA ASP A 40 -2.98 -21.74 -14.20
C ASP A 40 -3.79 -20.79 -15.08
N LEU A 41 -4.17 -19.62 -14.55
CA LEU A 41 -4.97 -18.67 -15.32
C LEU A 41 -4.09 -17.80 -16.25
N PRO A 42 -4.48 -17.62 -17.51
CA PRO A 42 -3.75 -16.76 -18.43
C PRO A 42 -3.80 -15.29 -17.97
N GLY A 43 -2.64 -14.60 -18.06
CA GLY A 43 -2.52 -13.20 -17.68
C GLY A 43 -2.76 -12.94 -16.19
N ARG A 44 -2.45 -13.92 -15.35
CA ARG A 44 -2.67 -13.92 -13.90
C ARG A 44 -2.04 -12.72 -13.19
N GLU A 45 -0.97 -12.17 -13.73
CA GLU A 45 -0.24 -11.04 -13.15
C GLU A 45 -0.93 -9.67 -13.38
N GLY A 46 -1.84 -9.59 -14.35
CA GLY A 46 -2.54 -8.36 -14.75
C GLY A 46 -4.05 -8.37 -14.48
N ARG A 47 -4.55 -9.34 -13.74
CA ARG A 47 -6.00 -9.50 -13.51
C ARG A 47 -6.61 -8.33 -12.75
N LEU A 48 -5.94 -7.83 -11.72
CA LEU A 48 -6.39 -6.66 -10.97
C LEU A 48 -6.42 -5.41 -11.86
N ARG A 49 -5.36 -5.16 -12.65
CA ARG A 49 -5.32 -4.05 -13.61
C ARG A 49 -6.52 -4.09 -14.56
N LYS A 50 -6.79 -5.27 -15.13
CA LYS A 50 -7.91 -5.46 -16.05
C LYS A 50 -9.26 -5.18 -15.38
N ALA A 51 -9.43 -5.64 -14.15
CA ALA A 51 -10.66 -5.45 -13.40
C ALA A 51 -10.88 -3.99 -12.98
N LEU A 52 -9.84 -3.28 -12.56
CA LEU A 52 -9.93 -1.87 -12.16
C LEU A 52 -10.13 -0.91 -13.33
N ALA A 53 -9.79 -1.31 -14.56
CA ALA A 53 -9.93 -0.46 -15.75
C ALA A 53 -11.38 0.03 -15.98
N GLU A 54 -12.39 -0.73 -15.55
CA GLU A 54 -13.80 -0.35 -15.70
C GLU A 54 -14.23 0.79 -14.77
N VAL A 55 -13.58 0.92 -13.59
CA VAL A 55 -13.95 1.90 -12.55
C VAL A 55 -12.92 3.02 -12.39
N GLN A 56 -11.76 2.92 -13.02
CA GLN A 56 -10.66 3.87 -12.87
C GLN A 56 -11.05 5.32 -13.17
N LYS A 57 -12.00 5.55 -14.07
CA LYS A 57 -12.43 6.89 -14.48
C LYS A 57 -13.35 7.58 -13.46
N ASP A 58 -13.86 6.81 -12.51
CA ASP A 58 -14.83 7.28 -11.51
C ASP A 58 -14.16 7.76 -10.23
N TYR A 59 -12.80 7.65 -10.14
CA TYR A 59 -12.02 7.96 -8.95
C TYR A 59 -10.80 8.81 -9.30
N ASP A 60 -10.49 9.78 -8.43
CA ASP A 60 -9.26 10.58 -8.51
C ASP A 60 -8.05 9.76 -8.12
N PHE A 61 -8.20 8.87 -7.12
CA PHE A 61 -7.17 7.96 -6.62
C PHE A 61 -7.73 6.57 -6.32
N ILE A 62 -6.94 5.55 -6.59
CA ILE A 62 -7.20 4.15 -6.18
C ILE A 62 -5.99 3.67 -5.38
N PHE A 63 -6.18 3.47 -4.09
CA PHE A 63 -5.15 2.91 -3.20
C PHE A 63 -5.29 1.39 -3.15
N ILE A 64 -4.19 0.68 -3.40
CA ILE A 64 -4.11 -0.77 -3.34
C ILE A 64 -3.24 -1.14 -2.15
N ASP A 65 -3.87 -1.59 -1.05
CA ASP A 65 -3.15 -2.13 0.12
C ASP A 65 -2.68 -3.55 -0.20
N CYS A 66 -1.37 -3.76 -0.12
CA CYS A 66 -0.72 -5.02 -0.47
C CYS A 66 -0.20 -5.73 0.79
N PRO A 67 -0.25 -7.08 0.84
CA PRO A 67 0.41 -7.82 1.91
C PRO A 67 1.94 -7.64 1.84
N PRO A 68 2.67 -7.88 2.94
CA PRO A 68 4.12 -7.76 2.97
C PRO A 68 4.85 -8.86 2.17
N SER A 69 4.14 -9.87 1.71
CA SER A 69 4.68 -10.94 0.85
C SER A 69 4.86 -10.45 -0.59
N LEU A 70 5.89 -10.94 -1.27
CA LEU A 70 6.12 -10.69 -2.70
C LEU A 70 5.56 -11.83 -3.55
N ASP A 71 4.29 -12.14 -3.35
CA ASP A 71 3.56 -13.20 -4.04
C ASP A 71 2.73 -12.67 -5.23
N LEU A 72 1.89 -13.54 -5.80
CA LEU A 72 1.06 -13.19 -6.96
C LEU A 72 0.03 -12.08 -6.65
N LEU A 73 -0.42 -11.92 -5.40
CA LEU A 73 -1.34 -10.84 -5.01
C LEU A 73 -0.63 -9.50 -5.07
N THR A 74 0.55 -9.39 -4.45
CA THR A 74 1.39 -8.19 -4.50
C THR A 74 1.82 -7.88 -5.94
N LEU A 75 2.15 -8.90 -6.74
CA LEU A 75 2.45 -8.71 -8.15
C LEU A 75 1.26 -8.13 -8.93
N ASN A 76 0.03 -8.55 -8.63
CA ASN A 76 -1.18 -7.95 -9.21
C ASN A 76 -1.35 -6.49 -8.80
N GLY A 77 -1.14 -6.15 -7.52
CA GLY A 77 -1.17 -4.76 -7.05
C GLY A 77 -0.15 -3.89 -7.78
N LEU A 78 1.12 -4.30 -7.78
CA LEU A 78 2.22 -3.57 -8.43
C LEU A 78 2.11 -3.50 -9.96
N SER A 79 1.45 -4.48 -10.57
CA SER A 79 1.15 -4.44 -12.00
C SER A 79 0.02 -3.48 -12.32
N ALA A 80 -0.89 -3.21 -11.38
CA ALA A 80 -2.07 -2.38 -11.58
C ALA A 80 -1.84 -0.90 -11.26
N CYS A 81 -0.90 -0.57 -10.37
CA CYS A 81 -0.68 0.81 -9.92
C CYS A 81 0.27 1.60 -10.84
N ASP A 82 0.19 2.94 -10.74
CA ASP A 82 1.09 3.87 -11.44
C ASP A 82 2.35 4.13 -10.60
N SER A 83 2.20 4.20 -9.28
CA SER A 83 3.30 4.44 -8.35
C SER A 83 3.14 3.68 -7.04
N VAL A 84 4.22 3.58 -6.27
CA VAL A 84 4.28 2.88 -4.98
C VAL A 84 4.69 3.85 -3.88
N LEU A 85 3.84 4.03 -2.89
CA LEU A 85 4.19 4.65 -1.62
C LEU A 85 4.73 3.59 -0.66
N ILE A 86 5.93 3.79 -0.14
CA ILE A 86 6.63 2.80 0.69
C ILE A 86 6.66 3.24 2.15
N PRO A 87 5.83 2.67 3.03
CA PRO A 87 5.93 2.90 4.46
C PRO A 87 7.11 2.13 5.04
N VAL A 88 7.98 2.80 5.82
CA VAL A 88 9.16 2.21 6.44
C VAL A 88 9.16 2.46 7.94
N GLN A 89 9.28 1.41 8.73
CA GLN A 89 9.59 1.52 10.16
C GLN A 89 11.10 1.65 10.33
N CYS A 90 11.54 2.53 11.27
CA CYS A 90 12.97 2.74 11.52
C CYS A 90 13.56 1.66 12.43
N GLU A 91 13.52 0.41 11.98
CA GLU A 91 14.01 -0.78 12.68
C GLU A 91 15.14 -1.46 11.91
N TYR A 92 15.88 -2.35 12.57
CA TYR A 92 17.11 -2.96 12.04
C TYR A 92 16.93 -3.63 10.66
N TYR A 93 15.87 -4.42 10.50
CA TYR A 93 15.61 -5.14 9.24
C TYR A 93 14.95 -4.30 8.14
N ALA A 94 14.65 -3.04 8.41
CA ALA A 94 13.97 -2.18 7.43
C ALA A 94 14.79 -1.98 6.14
N LEU A 95 16.11 -1.85 6.26
CA LEU A 95 16.99 -1.64 5.10
C LEU A 95 17.13 -2.90 4.23
N GLU A 96 17.11 -4.07 4.83
CA GLU A 96 17.15 -5.34 4.11
C GLU A 96 15.86 -5.54 3.31
N GLY A 97 14.70 -5.43 3.98
CA GLY A 97 13.40 -5.53 3.31
C GLY A 97 13.18 -4.47 2.23
N LEU A 98 13.70 -3.25 2.44
CA LEU A 98 13.65 -2.20 1.43
C LEU A 98 14.50 -2.55 0.19
N SER A 99 15.68 -3.15 0.39
CA SER A 99 16.56 -3.59 -0.70
C SER A 99 15.89 -4.69 -1.55
N GLU A 100 15.24 -5.66 -0.91
CA GLU A 100 14.47 -6.71 -1.59
C GLU A 100 13.30 -6.14 -2.38
N LEU A 101 12.55 -5.20 -1.78
CA LEU A 101 11.45 -4.52 -2.46
C LEU A 101 11.93 -3.79 -3.72
N ILE A 102 13.03 -3.04 -3.64
CA ILE A 102 13.60 -2.33 -4.80
C ILE A 102 13.99 -3.29 -5.92
N SER A 103 14.60 -4.43 -5.59
CA SER A 103 14.93 -5.47 -6.56
C SER A 103 13.67 -6.02 -7.25
N THR A 104 12.62 -6.24 -6.48
CA THR A 104 11.31 -6.68 -6.98
C THR A 104 10.67 -5.64 -7.89
N LEU A 105 10.66 -4.35 -7.49
CA LEU A 105 10.13 -3.27 -8.31
C LEU A 105 10.86 -3.16 -9.65
N LYS A 106 12.18 -3.31 -9.68
CA LYS A 106 12.96 -3.34 -10.93
C LYS A 106 12.52 -4.50 -11.85
N THR A 107 12.26 -5.66 -11.28
CA THR A 107 11.79 -6.83 -12.03
C THR A 107 10.39 -6.61 -12.59
N ILE A 108 9.49 -6.02 -11.79
CA ILE A 108 8.11 -5.71 -12.20
C ILE A 108 8.11 -4.66 -13.31
N ARG A 109 8.88 -3.59 -13.18
CA ARG A 109 9.05 -2.57 -14.24
C ARG A 109 9.50 -3.21 -15.55
N LYS A 110 10.43 -4.13 -15.50
CA LYS A 110 10.96 -4.79 -16.71
C LYS A 110 9.96 -5.72 -17.39
N LYS A 111 9.13 -6.43 -16.62
CA LYS A 111 8.32 -7.55 -17.14
C LYS A 111 6.83 -7.24 -17.26
N TYR A 112 6.26 -6.45 -16.34
CA TYR A 112 4.81 -6.35 -16.18
C TYR A 112 4.27 -4.92 -16.23
N ASN A 113 5.02 -3.94 -15.69
CA ASN A 113 4.57 -2.56 -15.62
C ASN A 113 5.74 -1.58 -15.85
N PRO A 114 6.07 -1.24 -17.11
CA PRO A 114 7.19 -0.35 -17.42
C PRO A 114 7.05 1.06 -16.86
N TYR A 115 5.85 1.50 -16.56
CA TYR A 115 5.54 2.85 -16.06
C TYR A 115 5.54 2.95 -14.54
N LEU A 116 5.63 1.83 -13.82
CA LEU A 116 5.66 1.82 -12.36
C LEU A 116 6.77 2.71 -11.82
N ASP A 117 6.42 3.68 -10.98
CA ASP A 117 7.41 4.54 -10.31
C ASP A 117 7.29 4.41 -8.78
N ILE A 118 8.25 4.98 -8.06
CA ILE A 118 8.18 5.13 -6.61
C ILE A 118 7.63 6.53 -6.34
N GLU A 119 6.46 6.62 -5.73
CA GLU A 119 5.86 7.87 -5.28
C GLU A 119 6.72 8.52 -4.20
N GLY A 120 6.99 7.74 -3.18
CA GLY A 120 7.85 8.19 -2.10
C GLY A 120 8.01 7.16 -0.99
N VAL A 121 8.83 7.53 -0.02
CA VAL A 121 9.06 6.75 1.20
C VAL A 121 8.61 7.58 2.40
N VAL A 122 7.75 7.00 3.24
CA VAL A 122 7.25 7.63 4.46
C VAL A 122 7.66 6.81 5.68
N PHE A 123 8.25 7.49 6.67
CA PHE A 123 8.59 6.84 7.94
C PHE A 123 7.36 6.70 8.83
N THR A 124 7.10 5.49 9.30
CA THR A 124 5.99 5.15 10.19
C THR A 124 6.48 4.67 11.55
N MET A 125 5.62 4.72 12.57
CA MET A 125 5.98 4.43 13.97
C MET A 125 7.22 5.19 14.42
N PHE A 126 7.38 6.41 13.89
CA PHE A 126 8.60 7.20 14.00
C PHE A 126 8.84 7.72 15.42
N SER A 127 10.10 7.65 15.88
CA SER A 127 10.55 8.19 17.15
C SER A 127 12.03 8.53 17.09
N LEU A 128 12.40 9.78 17.32
CA LEU A 128 13.79 10.25 17.37
C LEU A 128 14.56 9.81 18.64
N ARG A 129 13.94 9.04 19.54
CA ARG A 129 14.57 8.64 20.81
C ARG A 129 15.70 7.62 20.65
N TYR A 130 15.80 6.99 19.47
CA TYR A 130 16.75 5.89 19.25
C TYR A 130 17.77 6.26 18.19
N ASN A 131 19.05 6.02 18.47
CA ASN A 131 20.15 6.21 17.50
C ASN A 131 19.93 5.40 16.21
N LEU A 132 19.35 4.21 16.33
CA LEU A 132 19.03 3.37 15.18
C LEU A 132 18.09 4.09 14.19
N THR A 133 17.11 4.83 14.69
CA THR A 133 16.20 5.63 13.86
C THR A 133 16.98 6.60 12.98
N VAL A 134 17.96 7.31 13.55
CA VAL A 134 18.79 8.27 12.81
C VAL A 134 19.57 7.58 11.69
N GLN A 135 20.20 6.45 12.00
CA GLN A 135 20.98 5.68 11.03
C GLN A 135 20.11 5.16 9.86
N VAL A 136 18.92 4.64 10.15
CA VAL A 136 17.98 4.17 9.12
C VAL A 136 17.52 5.34 8.24
N VAL A 137 17.17 6.48 8.85
CA VAL A 137 16.77 7.69 8.12
C VAL A 137 17.87 8.16 7.18
N GLU A 138 19.11 8.26 7.64
CA GLU A 138 20.25 8.69 6.82
C GLU A 138 20.48 7.76 5.61
N GLN A 139 20.38 6.44 5.82
CA GLN A 139 20.56 5.47 4.74
C GLN A 139 19.42 5.56 3.72
N VAL A 140 18.18 5.66 4.17
CA VAL A 140 17.01 5.80 3.30
C VAL A 140 17.08 7.13 2.53
N GLN A 141 17.42 8.23 3.19
CA GLN A 141 17.59 9.54 2.54
C GLN A 141 18.72 9.53 1.51
N LYS A 142 19.85 8.87 1.81
CA LYS A 142 20.96 8.72 0.86
C LYS A 142 20.55 7.99 -0.42
N TYR A 143 19.67 6.98 -0.31
CA TYR A 143 19.23 6.17 -1.45
C TYR A 143 18.09 6.82 -2.24
N PHE A 144 17.07 7.36 -1.56
CA PHE A 144 15.84 7.87 -2.20
C PHE A 144 15.84 9.38 -2.41
N GLY A 145 16.70 10.13 -1.72
CA GLY A 145 16.84 11.58 -1.90
C GLY A 145 15.53 12.33 -1.68
N SER A 146 15.10 13.06 -2.70
CA SER A 146 13.88 13.88 -2.68
C SER A 146 12.56 13.08 -2.60
N LYS A 147 12.61 11.78 -2.82
CA LYS A 147 11.44 10.88 -2.69
C LYS A 147 11.13 10.51 -1.23
N VAL A 148 11.95 10.90 -0.26
CA VAL A 148 11.63 10.71 1.16
C VAL A 148 10.75 11.87 1.63
N TYR A 149 9.55 11.53 2.10
CA TYR A 149 8.63 12.52 2.65
C TYR A 149 9.21 13.17 3.91
N LYS A 150 8.98 14.48 4.06
CA LYS A 150 9.34 15.21 5.27
C LYS A 150 8.42 14.84 6.43
N THR A 151 7.18 14.55 6.12
CA THR A 151 6.17 14.10 7.08
C THR A 151 6.50 12.70 7.58
N THR A 152 6.36 12.48 8.88
CA THR A 152 6.55 11.19 9.53
C THR A 152 5.30 10.81 10.32
N ILE A 153 4.91 9.55 10.28
CA ILE A 153 3.76 9.06 11.03
C ILE A 153 4.23 8.57 12.41
N PRO A 154 3.82 9.19 13.51
CA PRO A 154 4.26 8.81 14.84
C PRO A 154 3.68 7.47 15.30
N ARG A 155 4.35 6.81 16.21
CA ARG A 155 3.75 5.68 16.93
C ARG A 155 2.62 6.21 17.83
N SER A 156 1.41 5.72 17.60
CA SER A 156 0.21 6.17 18.34
C SER A 156 -0.72 5.00 18.61
N ILE A 157 -1.15 4.88 19.87
CA ILE A 157 -2.18 3.90 20.26
C ILE A 157 -3.50 4.21 19.55
N ARG A 158 -3.83 5.50 19.36
CA ARG A 158 -5.07 5.92 18.69
C ARG A 158 -5.14 5.49 17.23
N ILE A 159 -4.01 5.53 16.51
CA ILE A 159 -3.93 4.97 15.15
C ILE A 159 -4.22 3.47 15.16
N SER A 160 -3.72 2.75 16.16
CA SER A 160 -3.94 1.30 16.29
C SER A 160 -5.37 0.94 16.74
N GLU A 161 -6.03 1.82 17.50
CA GLU A 161 -7.40 1.62 17.97
C GLU A 161 -8.45 1.92 16.90
N ALA A 162 -8.25 2.95 16.07
CA ALA A 162 -9.22 3.42 15.09
C ALA A 162 -9.82 2.30 14.20
N PRO A 163 -9.04 1.33 13.68
CA PRO A 163 -9.59 0.21 12.90
C PRO A 163 -10.56 -0.69 13.70
N SER A 164 -10.38 -0.83 15.02
CA SER A 164 -11.29 -1.64 15.85
C SER A 164 -12.68 -1.00 16.00
N TYR A 165 -12.78 0.30 15.73
CA TYR A 165 -14.04 1.04 15.66
C TYR A 165 -14.55 1.21 14.21
N GLY A 166 -13.86 0.64 13.23
CA GLY A 166 -14.19 0.78 11.81
C GLY A 166 -14.04 2.21 11.30
N GLN A 167 -13.21 3.03 11.92
CA GLN A 167 -13.06 4.45 11.60
C GLN A 167 -11.66 4.78 11.13
N PRO A 168 -11.49 5.65 10.11
CA PRO A 168 -10.21 6.27 9.81
C PRO A 168 -9.77 7.18 10.95
N ILE A 169 -8.45 7.34 11.14
CA ILE A 169 -7.90 8.11 12.28
C ILE A 169 -8.39 9.57 12.32
N ASN A 170 -8.58 10.19 11.17
CA ASN A 170 -9.07 11.57 11.06
C ASN A 170 -10.55 11.74 11.45
N PHE A 171 -11.31 10.66 11.54
CA PHE A 171 -12.67 10.63 12.09
C PHE A 171 -12.66 10.14 13.55
N TYR A 172 -11.81 9.19 13.89
CA TYR A 172 -11.70 8.64 15.23
C TYR A 172 -11.12 9.66 16.24
N GLU A 173 -10.04 10.34 15.87
CA GLU A 173 -9.37 11.35 16.69
C GLU A 173 -8.95 12.56 15.81
N PRO A 174 -9.91 13.43 15.40
CA PRO A 174 -9.65 14.49 14.41
C PRO A 174 -8.55 15.47 14.78
N LYS A 175 -8.34 15.73 16.09
CA LYS A 175 -7.34 16.67 16.62
C LYS A 175 -6.11 15.96 17.17
N GLY A 176 -5.96 14.67 16.90
CA GLY A 176 -4.82 13.89 17.38
C GLY A 176 -3.60 14.04 16.48
N LYS A 177 -2.41 13.89 17.05
CA LYS A 177 -1.13 13.92 16.29
C LYS A 177 -1.07 12.90 15.15
N GLY A 178 -1.75 11.77 15.29
CA GLY A 178 -1.85 10.78 14.23
C GLY A 178 -2.67 11.28 13.04
N SER A 179 -3.78 11.94 13.32
CA SER A 179 -4.64 12.55 12.31
C SER A 179 -3.91 13.68 11.58
N GLU A 180 -3.30 14.60 12.33
CA GLU A 180 -2.49 15.70 11.79
C GLU A 180 -1.41 15.16 10.84
N ALA A 181 -0.65 14.15 11.29
CA ALA A 181 0.42 13.57 10.48
C ALA A 181 -0.08 12.95 9.16
N TYR A 182 -1.22 12.26 9.17
CA TYR A 182 -1.81 11.73 7.94
C TYR A 182 -2.37 12.83 7.02
N MET A 183 -2.93 13.89 7.60
CA MET A 183 -3.39 15.06 6.81
C MET A 183 -2.23 15.84 6.20
N ASP A 184 -1.08 15.92 6.89
CA ASP A 184 0.15 16.55 6.38
C ASP A 184 0.85 15.69 5.31
N LEU A 185 0.59 14.38 5.30
CA LEU A 185 1.11 13.46 4.29
C LEU A 185 0.31 13.56 2.98
N ALA A 186 -0.99 13.78 3.08
CA ALA A 186 -1.91 13.85 1.94
C ALA A 186 -1.78 15.16 1.16
#